data_b3c62df70ce963c9b063aa7a23eec428
#
_entry.id   b3c62df70ce963c9b063aa7a23eec428
#
_cell.length_a   1.000
_cell.length_b   1.000
_cell.length_c   1.000
_cell.angle_alpha   90.00
_cell.angle_beta   90.00
_cell.angle_gamma   90.00
#
_symmetry.space_group_name_H-M   'P 1'
#
loop_
_entity.id
_entity.type
_entity.pdbx_description
1 polymer ?
#
loop_
_entity_poly.entity_id
_entity_poly.type
_entity_poly.pdbx_seq_one_letter_code
_entity_poly.pdbx_strand_id
1 'polypeptide(L)'
;MTRIIVKRSTLFLYDLPDNISGEKIPSKLSWKNMVKAKTKEHCEEKLQKEIREKYSKLEKIDTETEKFQAKPYLSELNLVEARTKFKLRSRMLEVKNNFKGDYRRTNLLCEGCKSSIETQDHILFCSFFSDLRENLDLSCDKDLVKYYGDAMKARDKLKKGK
;
A
#
# COMPACT_ATOMS: atom_id res chain seq x y z
N MET A 1 38.66 6.60 -19.98
CA MET A 1 37.98 5.34 -19.59
C MET A 1 37.54 5.45 -18.14
N THR A 2 36.28 5.74 -17.90
CA THR A 2 35.71 5.86 -16.53
C THR A 2 35.36 4.46 -16.04
N ARG A 3 36.14 3.92 -15.10
CA ARG A 3 35.83 2.64 -14.44
C ARG A 3 34.60 2.83 -13.58
N ILE A 4 33.48 2.22 -13.96
CA ILE A 4 32.31 2.09 -13.11
C ILE A 4 32.66 1.05 -12.02
N ILE A 5 33.05 1.55 -10.85
CA ILE A 5 33.24 0.69 -9.68
C ILE A 5 31.85 0.38 -9.12
N VAL A 6 31.20 -0.64 -9.65
CA VAL A 6 30.02 -1.21 -9.02
C VAL A 6 30.51 -1.92 -7.77
N LYS A 7 30.03 -1.50 -6.59
CA LYS A 7 30.44 -2.15 -5.33
C LYS A 7 30.03 -3.63 -5.40
N ARG A 8 30.97 -4.56 -5.16
CA ARG A 8 30.74 -6.02 -5.14
C ARG A 8 29.52 -6.43 -4.31
N SER A 9 29.24 -5.70 -3.23
CA SER A 9 28.05 -5.90 -2.40
C SER A 9 26.73 -5.80 -3.15
N THR A 10 26.62 -4.93 -4.15
CA THR A 10 25.38 -4.76 -4.94
C THR A 10 25.20 -5.91 -5.94
N LEU A 11 26.30 -6.40 -6.54
CA LEU A 11 26.25 -7.54 -7.45
C LEU A 11 25.83 -8.81 -6.71
N PHE A 12 26.39 -9.02 -5.53
CA PHE A 12 26.04 -10.16 -4.66
C PHE A 12 24.58 -10.13 -4.23
N LEU A 13 24.05 -8.94 -3.87
CA LEU A 13 22.67 -8.78 -3.40
C LEU A 13 21.63 -9.20 -4.43
N TYR A 14 21.94 -9.07 -5.72
CA TYR A 14 21.05 -9.40 -6.83
C TYR A 14 21.48 -10.66 -7.59
N ASP A 15 22.37 -11.45 -7.02
CA ASP A 15 22.90 -12.68 -7.68
C ASP A 15 23.35 -12.40 -9.12
N LEU A 16 24.05 -11.28 -9.30
CA LEU A 16 24.63 -10.90 -10.58
C LEU A 16 26.07 -11.41 -10.68
N PRO A 17 26.50 -11.88 -11.84
CA PRO A 17 27.87 -12.36 -12.01
C PRO A 17 28.87 -11.26 -11.71
N ASP A 18 29.76 -11.51 -10.75
CA ASP A 18 30.83 -10.61 -10.34
C ASP A 18 32.06 -10.68 -11.26
N ASN A 19 32.18 -11.74 -12.07
CA ASN A 19 33.23 -11.94 -13.05
C ASN A 19 32.82 -11.51 -14.45
N ILE A 20 33.08 -10.24 -14.77
CA ILE A 20 33.01 -9.74 -16.16
C ILE A 20 34.35 -10.10 -16.91
N SER A 21 35.21 -10.88 -16.31
CA SER A 21 36.52 -11.30 -16.86
C SER A 21 36.47 -12.60 -17.66
N GLY A 22 35.29 -13.13 -17.97
CA GLY A 22 35.14 -14.32 -18.81
C GLY A 22 35.04 -13.99 -20.30
N GLU A 23 35.26 -14.99 -21.13
CA GLU A 23 35.35 -14.91 -22.60
C GLU A 23 34.13 -14.31 -23.32
N LYS A 24 33.03 -14.05 -22.63
CA LYS A 24 31.81 -13.44 -23.22
C LYS A 24 31.22 -12.38 -22.32
N ILE A 25 31.69 -11.15 -22.51
CA ILE A 25 31.02 -9.98 -21.90
C ILE A 25 29.61 -9.83 -22.52
N PRO A 26 28.53 -9.84 -21.73
CA PRO A 26 27.20 -9.64 -22.28
C PRO A 26 27.09 -8.27 -22.97
N SER A 27 26.30 -8.19 -24.02
CA SER A 27 26.00 -6.89 -24.63
C SER A 27 25.35 -5.95 -23.61
N LYS A 28 25.49 -4.64 -23.79
CA LYS A 28 24.86 -3.62 -22.91
C LYS A 28 23.36 -3.86 -22.71
N LEU A 29 22.67 -4.29 -23.76
CA LEU A 29 21.23 -4.59 -23.73
C LEU A 29 20.96 -5.86 -22.90
N SER A 30 21.73 -6.92 -23.14
CA SER A 30 21.63 -8.18 -22.39
C SER A 30 21.89 -7.95 -20.91
N TRP A 31 22.94 -7.20 -20.56
CA TRP A 31 23.22 -6.82 -19.17
C TRP A 31 22.08 -6.04 -18.53
N LYS A 32 21.54 -5.03 -19.22
CA LYS A 32 20.41 -4.23 -18.75
C LYS A 32 19.18 -5.10 -18.48
N ASN A 33 18.88 -6.05 -19.34
CA ASN A 33 17.73 -6.95 -19.20
C ASN A 33 17.94 -7.92 -18.02
N MET A 34 19.14 -8.46 -17.84
CA MET A 34 19.48 -9.33 -16.72
C MET A 34 19.36 -8.59 -15.38
N VAL A 35 19.93 -7.40 -15.26
CA VAL A 35 19.80 -6.57 -14.05
C VAL A 35 18.35 -6.27 -13.75
N LYS A 36 17.55 -5.89 -14.77
CA LYS A 36 16.13 -5.62 -14.60
C LYS A 36 15.36 -6.86 -14.11
N ALA A 37 15.64 -8.03 -14.67
CA ALA A 37 15.00 -9.28 -14.25
C ALA A 37 15.34 -9.65 -12.80
N LYS A 38 16.63 -9.62 -12.43
CA LYS A 38 17.09 -9.93 -11.07
C LYS A 38 16.59 -8.92 -10.03
N THR A 39 16.59 -7.63 -10.35
CA THR A 39 16.02 -6.61 -9.46
C THR A 39 14.53 -6.84 -9.23
N LYS A 40 13.80 -7.20 -10.28
CA LYS A 40 12.37 -7.52 -10.18
C LYS A 40 12.13 -8.72 -9.28
N GLU A 41 12.85 -9.83 -9.50
CA GLU A 41 12.78 -11.06 -8.70
C GLU A 41 13.03 -10.75 -7.21
N HIS A 42 14.12 -10.06 -6.89
CA HIS A 42 14.44 -9.66 -5.52
C HIS A 42 13.37 -8.78 -4.87
N CYS A 43 12.82 -7.83 -5.61
CA CYS A 43 11.73 -6.98 -5.10
C CYS A 43 10.45 -7.79 -4.84
N GLU A 44 10.14 -8.76 -5.71
CA GLU A 44 8.99 -9.66 -5.54
C GLU A 44 9.17 -10.53 -4.30
N GLU A 45 10.33 -11.15 -4.11
CA GLU A 45 10.64 -11.96 -2.93
C GLU A 45 10.56 -11.17 -1.63
N LYS A 46 11.16 -9.97 -1.63
CA LYS A 46 11.11 -9.06 -0.47
C LYS A 46 9.69 -8.66 -0.13
N LEU A 47 8.88 -8.29 -1.14
CA LEU A 47 7.48 -7.94 -0.95
C LEU A 47 6.69 -9.13 -0.39
N GLN A 48 6.88 -10.33 -0.95
CA GLN A 48 6.22 -11.55 -0.46
C GLN A 48 6.59 -11.87 1.00
N LYS A 49 7.85 -11.67 1.37
CA LYS A 49 8.30 -11.83 2.75
C LYS A 49 7.61 -10.82 3.67
N GLU A 50 7.59 -9.55 3.31
CA GLU A 50 6.95 -8.49 4.10
C GLU A 50 5.44 -8.71 4.25
N ILE A 51 4.77 -9.23 3.22
CA ILE A 51 3.33 -9.56 3.27
C ILE A 51 3.06 -10.71 4.23
N ARG A 52 3.93 -11.73 4.29
CA ARG A 52 3.80 -12.88 5.19
C ARG A 52 4.08 -12.54 6.65
N GLU A 53 4.72 -11.43 6.93
CA GLU A 53 4.98 -11.01 8.31
C GLU A 53 3.67 -10.63 9.00
N LYS A 54 3.34 -11.35 10.09
CA LYS A 54 2.06 -11.33 10.83
C LYS A 54 1.57 -9.95 11.27
N TYR A 55 2.40 -8.94 11.30
CA TYR A 55 2.05 -7.57 11.71
C TYR A 55 2.30 -6.54 10.60
N SER A 56 2.56 -6.99 9.38
CA SER A 56 2.76 -6.10 8.26
C SER A 56 1.45 -5.40 7.90
N LYS A 57 1.52 -4.09 7.65
CA LYS A 57 0.40 -3.34 7.05
C LYS A 57 0.04 -3.84 5.65
N LEU A 58 0.93 -4.64 5.06
CA LEU A 58 0.78 -5.24 3.73
C LEU A 58 0.06 -6.60 3.77
N GLU A 59 -0.23 -7.15 4.96
CA GLU A 59 -0.89 -8.47 5.14
C GLU A 59 -2.16 -8.65 4.29
N LYS A 60 -2.90 -7.56 4.07
CA LYS A 60 -4.14 -7.56 3.27
C LYS A 60 -3.96 -7.07 1.83
N ILE A 61 -2.73 -6.82 1.41
CA ILE A 61 -2.48 -6.58 0.00
C ILE A 61 -2.55 -7.94 -0.71
N ASP A 62 -3.53 -8.05 -1.58
CA ASP A 62 -3.77 -9.22 -2.39
C ASP A 62 -2.52 -9.64 -3.16
N THR A 63 -2.02 -10.83 -2.85
CA THR A 63 -0.81 -11.41 -3.41
C THR A 63 -1.06 -12.22 -4.66
N GLU A 64 -2.32 -12.38 -5.07
CA GLU A 64 -2.70 -13.21 -6.22
C GLU A 64 -2.16 -12.68 -7.56
N THR A 65 -1.66 -11.46 -7.59
CA THR A 65 -0.99 -10.98 -8.78
C THR A 65 0.50 -11.31 -8.73
N GLU A 66 0.86 -12.42 -9.28
CA GLU A 66 2.25 -12.89 -9.47
C GLU A 66 3.12 -11.91 -10.33
N LYS A 67 2.54 -10.85 -10.85
CA LYS A 67 3.22 -9.89 -11.71
C LYS A 67 3.05 -8.47 -11.19
N PHE A 68 4.12 -7.68 -11.22
CA PHE A 68 4.07 -6.24 -11.05
C PHE A 68 3.26 -5.59 -12.19
N GLN A 69 1.94 -5.67 -12.07
CA GLN A 69 1.01 -5.02 -12.99
C GLN A 69 0.35 -3.83 -12.28
N ALA A 70 0.12 -2.77 -13.04
CA ALA A 70 -0.70 -1.68 -12.56
C ALA A 70 -2.10 -2.23 -12.22
N LYS A 71 -2.58 -1.92 -11.01
CA LYS A 71 -3.91 -2.37 -10.60
C LYS A 71 -4.99 -1.63 -11.40
N PRO A 72 -6.09 -2.28 -11.80
CA PRO A 72 -7.14 -1.68 -12.63
C PRO A 72 -7.66 -0.35 -12.07
N TYR A 73 -7.84 -0.25 -10.75
CA TYR A 73 -8.32 0.98 -10.12
C TYR A 73 -7.44 2.23 -10.38
N LEU A 74 -6.16 2.06 -10.79
CA LEU A 74 -5.28 3.18 -11.13
C LEU A 74 -5.65 3.84 -12.47
N SER A 75 -6.35 3.11 -13.36
CA SER A 75 -6.86 3.63 -14.62
C SER A 75 -8.34 4.03 -14.55
N GLU A 76 -9.09 3.45 -13.62
CA GLU A 76 -10.54 3.62 -13.50
C GLU A 76 -10.93 4.75 -12.53
N LEU A 77 -10.11 5.00 -11.53
CA LEU A 77 -10.35 6.02 -10.50
C LEU A 77 -9.52 7.28 -10.78
N ASN A 78 -10.05 8.43 -10.38
CA ASN A 78 -9.25 9.65 -10.38
C ASN A 78 -8.14 9.59 -9.31
N LEU A 79 -7.18 10.51 -9.36
CA LEU A 79 -6.00 10.50 -8.50
C LEU A 79 -6.34 10.48 -6.99
N VAL A 80 -7.37 11.21 -6.56
CA VAL A 80 -7.79 11.28 -5.15
C VAL A 80 -8.43 9.96 -4.73
N GLU A 81 -9.29 9.41 -5.56
CA GLU A 81 -9.95 8.11 -5.36
C GLU A 81 -8.91 6.98 -5.34
N ALA A 82 -7.98 6.94 -6.29
CA ALA A 82 -6.92 5.95 -6.35
C ALA A 82 -6.02 5.99 -5.10
N ARG A 83 -5.68 7.18 -4.60
CA ARG A 83 -4.95 7.34 -3.33
C ARG A 83 -5.74 6.81 -2.14
N THR A 84 -7.04 7.07 -2.09
CA THR A 84 -7.92 6.57 -1.03
C THR A 84 -7.99 5.04 -1.09
N LYS A 85 -8.16 4.46 -2.29
CA LYS A 85 -8.15 3.00 -2.48
C LYS A 85 -6.82 2.38 -2.04
N PHE A 86 -5.70 3.00 -2.39
CA PHE A 86 -4.38 2.57 -1.94
C PHE A 86 -4.27 2.59 -0.41
N LYS A 87 -4.68 3.71 0.25
CA LYS A 87 -4.69 3.81 1.72
C LYS A 87 -5.57 2.74 2.38
N LEU A 88 -6.72 2.42 1.78
CA LEU A 88 -7.60 1.35 2.25
C LEU A 88 -6.92 -0.02 2.19
N ARG A 89 -6.31 -0.37 1.07
CA ARG A 89 -5.62 -1.65 0.88
C ARG A 89 -4.39 -1.80 1.79
N SER A 90 -3.62 -0.74 1.96
CA SER A 90 -2.40 -0.72 2.78
C SER A 90 -2.66 -0.47 4.27
N ARG A 91 -3.93 -0.40 4.71
CA ARG A 91 -4.29 -0.06 6.09
C ARG A 91 -3.68 1.27 6.57
N MET A 92 -3.49 2.21 5.65
CA MET A 92 -2.95 3.55 5.92
C MET A 92 -4.03 4.64 5.94
N LEU A 93 -5.31 4.28 6.00
CA LEU A 93 -6.36 5.25 6.21
C LEU A 93 -6.15 5.97 7.56
N GLU A 94 -6.45 7.26 7.60
CA GLU A 94 -6.19 8.12 8.76
C GLU A 94 -7.19 7.92 9.91
N VAL A 95 -7.39 6.66 10.31
CA VAL A 95 -8.17 6.26 11.49
C VAL A 95 -7.26 6.16 12.70
N LYS A 96 -7.80 6.41 13.90
CA LYS A 96 -7.02 6.47 15.15
C LYS A 96 -6.21 5.21 15.42
N ASN A 97 -6.75 4.04 15.13
CA ASN A 97 -6.06 2.78 15.38
C ASN A 97 -4.85 2.54 14.45
N ASN A 98 -4.79 3.15 13.29
CA ASN A 98 -3.66 3.01 12.36
C ASN A 98 -2.43 3.82 12.79
N PHE A 99 -2.64 4.87 13.59
CA PHE A 99 -1.61 5.81 14.04
C PHE A 99 -1.56 5.89 15.57
N LYS A 100 -1.51 4.74 16.23
CA LYS A 100 -1.50 4.63 17.70
C LYS A 100 -0.41 5.46 18.37
N GLY A 101 0.71 5.68 17.70
CA GLY A 101 1.81 6.53 18.21
C GLY A 101 1.38 7.95 18.50
N ASP A 102 0.59 8.53 17.60
CA ASP A 102 0.13 9.93 17.70
C ASP A 102 -1.04 10.07 18.69
N TYR A 103 -1.77 8.99 18.93
CA TYR A 103 -2.97 8.97 19.78
C TYR A 103 -2.73 8.30 21.14
N ARG A 104 -1.48 8.06 21.56
CA ARG A 104 -1.17 7.39 22.84
C ARG A 104 -1.81 8.05 24.06
N ARG A 105 -2.08 9.34 23.99
CA ARG A 105 -2.69 10.14 25.06
C ARG A 105 -4.14 10.51 24.81
N THR A 106 -4.73 10.07 23.72
CA THR A 106 -6.09 10.42 23.32
C THR A 106 -6.98 9.19 23.26
N ASN A 107 -8.27 9.42 23.41
CA ASN A 107 -9.26 8.38 23.28
C ASN A 107 -9.27 7.81 21.86
N LEU A 108 -9.05 6.50 21.73
CA LEU A 108 -9.10 5.77 20.44
C LEU A 108 -10.52 5.52 19.94
N LEU A 109 -11.55 5.88 20.70
CA LEU A 109 -12.93 5.68 20.31
C LEU A 109 -13.31 6.48 19.07
N CYS A 110 -14.18 5.92 18.26
CA CYS A 110 -14.71 6.52 17.07
C CYS A 110 -15.33 7.90 17.36
N GLU A 111 -15.04 8.90 16.56
CA GLU A 111 -15.60 10.24 16.75
C GLU A 111 -17.10 10.30 16.52
N GLY A 112 -17.66 9.42 15.68
CA GLY A 112 -19.09 9.33 15.43
C GLY A 112 -19.86 8.69 16.58
N CYS A 113 -19.70 7.40 16.78
CA CYS A 113 -20.51 6.63 17.75
C CYS A 113 -19.97 6.66 19.19
N LYS A 114 -18.71 7.02 19.44
CA LYS A 114 -18.04 7.03 20.76
C LYS A 114 -18.00 5.70 21.51
N SER A 115 -18.49 4.62 20.93
CA SER A 115 -18.66 3.32 21.58
C SER A 115 -17.57 2.30 21.27
N SER A 116 -16.93 2.40 20.10
CA SER A 116 -15.96 1.42 19.61
C SER A 116 -14.66 2.07 19.14
N ILE A 117 -13.57 1.29 19.16
CA ILE A 117 -12.27 1.76 18.64
C ILE A 117 -12.39 2.13 17.16
N GLU A 118 -11.87 3.30 16.80
CA GLU A 118 -11.88 3.80 15.43
C GLU A 118 -10.87 3.01 14.57
N THR A 119 -11.34 1.92 13.98
CA THR A 119 -10.63 1.15 12.97
C THR A 119 -11.21 1.42 11.58
N GLN A 120 -10.50 1.02 10.54
CA GLN A 120 -11.01 1.09 9.19
C GLN A 120 -12.30 0.25 9.02
N ASP A 121 -12.29 -0.97 9.56
CA ASP A 121 -13.45 -1.86 9.50
C ASP A 121 -14.63 -1.30 10.34
N HIS A 122 -14.34 -0.70 11.51
CA HIS A 122 -15.39 -0.06 12.31
C HIS A 122 -16.05 1.11 11.54
N ILE A 123 -15.27 1.97 10.87
CA ILE A 123 -15.85 3.06 10.05
C ILE A 123 -16.84 2.50 9.03
N LEU A 124 -16.53 1.35 8.39
CA LEU A 124 -17.41 0.72 7.42
C LEU A 124 -18.76 0.32 8.01
N PHE A 125 -18.79 -0.14 9.27
CA PHE A 125 -20.00 -0.68 9.91
C PHE A 125 -20.59 0.25 10.98
N CYS A 126 -19.98 1.40 11.23
CA CYS A 126 -20.43 2.34 12.26
C CYS A 126 -21.84 2.88 11.96
N SER A 127 -22.72 2.82 12.95
CA SER A 127 -24.10 3.32 12.85
C SER A 127 -24.17 4.81 12.57
N PHE A 128 -23.22 5.61 13.05
CA PHE A 128 -23.16 7.05 12.79
C PHE A 128 -23.00 7.39 11.30
N PHE A 129 -22.38 6.49 10.53
CA PHE A 129 -22.17 6.68 9.09
C PHE A 129 -23.14 5.85 8.23
N SER A 130 -24.24 5.33 8.82
CA SER A 130 -25.23 4.49 8.10
C SER A 130 -25.78 5.19 6.86
N ASP A 131 -26.18 6.45 7.02
CA ASP A 131 -26.82 7.23 5.96
C ASP A 131 -25.91 7.43 4.74
N LEU A 132 -24.58 7.45 4.97
CA LEU A 132 -23.61 7.55 3.88
C LEU A 132 -23.47 6.25 3.05
N ARG A 133 -23.98 5.12 3.58
CA ARG A 133 -23.97 3.82 2.88
C ARG A 133 -25.22 3.58 2.06
N GLU A 134 -26.28 4.32 2.34
CA GLU A 134 -27.52 4.19 1.58
C GLU A 134 -27.25 4.46 0.10
N ASN A 135 -27.78 3.58 -0.74
CA ASN A 135 -27.64 3.65 -2.20
C ASN A 135 -26.21 3.48 -2.77
N LEU A 136 -25.26 2.97 -1.99
CA LEU A 136 -23.91 2.65 -2.46
C LEU A 136 -23.71 1.13 -2.56
N ASP A 137 -23.15 0.68 -3.67
CA ASP A 137 -22.66 -0.69 -3.80
C ASP A 137 -21.21 -0.78 -3.30
N LEU A 138 -21.06 -1.20 -2.03
CA LEU A 138 -19.75 -1.29 -1.40
C LEU A 138 -18.86 -2.41 -1.95
N SER A 139 -19.36 -3.26 -2.85
CA SER A 139 -18.54 -4.19 -3.64
C SER A 139 -17.82 -3.48 -4.79
N CYS A 140 -18.37 -2.36 -5.24
CA CYS A 140 -17.76 -1.50 -6.25
C CYS A 140 -16.67 -0.61 -5.64
N ASP A 141 -15.49 -0.63 -6.24
CA ASP A 141 -14.34 0.18 -5.77
C ASP A 141 -14.65 1.68 -5.71
N LYS A 142 -15.37 2.19 -6.68
CA LYS A 142 -15.72 3.61 -6.77
C LYS A 142 -16.63 4.04 -5.62
N ASP A 143 -17.67 3.27 -5.35
CA ASP A 143 -18.63 3.55 -4.27
C ASP A 143 -18.01 3.37 -2.90
N LEU A 144 -17.17 2.33 -2.73
CA LEU A 144 -16.41 2.11 -1.52
C LEU A 144 -15.48 3.29 -1.20
N VAL A 145 -14.74 3.77 -2.19
CA VAL A 145 -13.83 4.91 -2.03
C VAL A 145 -14.59 6.20 -1.74
N LYS A 146 -15.72 6.42 -2.42
CA LYS A 146 -16.61 7.55 -2.17
C LYS A 146 -17.11 7.53 -0.73
N TYR A 147 -17.64 6.38 -0.28
CA TYR A 147 -18.10 6.19 1.11
C TYR A 147 -17.02 6.59 2.12
N TYR A 148 -15.82 6.00 2.01
CA TYR A 148 -14.74 6.32 2.95
C TYR A 148 -14.32 7.79 2.87
N GLY A 149 -14.29 8.39 1.70
CA GLY A 149 -14.00 9.81 1.52
C GLY A 149 -14.99 10.70 2.28
N ASP A 150 -16.26 10.40 2.19
CA ASP A 150 -17.32 11.19 2.83
C ASP A 150 -17.42 10.90 4.34
N ALA A 151 -17.22 9.66 4.77
CA ALA A 151 -17.14 9.30 6.20
C ALA A 151 -15.96 10.01 6.89
N MET A 152 -14.79 10.08 6.24
CA MET A 152 -13.64 10.80 6.79
C MET A 152 -13.89 12.32 6.89
N LYS A 153 -14.52 12.93 5.89
CA LYS A 153 -14.93 14.35 5.95
C LYS A 153 -15.93 14.62 7.08
N ALA A 154 -16.94 13.75 7.22
CA ALA A 154 -17.94 13.85 8.30
C ALA A 154 -17.27 13.75 9.68
N ARG A 155 -16.38 12.79 9.86
CA ARG A 155 -15.56 12.62 11.06
C ARG A 155 -14.73 13.88 11.39
N ASP A 156 -14.06 14.46 10.38
CA ASP A 156 -13.19 15.62 10.58
C ASP A 156 -13.97 16.88 10.93
N LYS A 157 -15.22 17.00 10.47
CA LYS A 157 -16.13 18.05 10.93
C LYS A 157 -16.44 17.94 12.43
N LEU A 158 -16.64 16.70 12.94
CA LEU A 158 -16.87 16.47 14.38
C LEU A 158 -15.65 16.87 15.25
N LYS A 159 -14.43 16.71 14.71
CA LYS A 159 -13.21 17.11 15.42
C LYS A 159 -13.06 18.63 15.50
N LYS A 160 -13.48 19.35 14.46
CA LYS A 160 -13.35 20.83 14.39
C LYS A 160 -14.44 21.56 15.16
N GLY A 161 -15.56 20.90 15.44
CA GLY A 161 -16.68 21.47 16.21
C GLY A 161 -16.52 21.36 17.71
N LYS A 162 -15.37 20.87 18.19
CA LYS A 162 -14.95 20.82 19.59
C LYS A 162 -13.91 21.90 19.87
#